data_98ff68ab944a1395d6463b5aab9ab8cc
#
_entry.id   98ff68ab944a1395d6463b5aab9ab8cc
#
_cell.length_a   1.000
_cell.length_b   1.000
_cell.length_c   1.000
_cell.angle_alpha   90.00
_cell.angle_beta   90.00
_cell.angle_gamma   90.00
#
_symmetry.space_group_name_H-M   'P 1'
#
loop_
_entity.id
_entity.type
_entity.pdbx_description
1 polymer ?
#
loop_
_entity_poly.entity_id
_entity_poly.type
_entity_poly.pdbx_seq_one_letter_code
_entity_poly.pdbx_strand_id
1 'polypeptide(L)' 'MNAVVRILMDRDDMTKQEAEKHLAYVRQMIEDAVADGDYDLVEQLVASELGLEMDYIFDILD' A
#
# COMPACT_ATOMS: atom_id res chain seq x y z
N MET A 1 -14.52 -3.43 -3.82
CA MET A 1 -13.08 -3.57 -4.14
C MET A 1 -12.32 -2.42 -3.48
N ASN A 2 -11.18 -2.71 -2.91
CA ASN A 2 -10.32 -1.71 -2.28
C ASN A 2 -9.81 -0.70 -3.34
N ALA A 3 -9.80 0.59 -2.99
CA ALA A 3 -9.40 1.64 -3.92
C ALA A 3 -7.95 1.46 -4.40
N VAL A 4 -7.06 1.01 -3.52
CA VAL A 4 -5.66 0.79 -3.88
C VAL A 4 -5.52 -0.37 -4.86
N VAL A 5 -6.26 -1.46 -4.64
CA VAL A 5 -6.28 -2.59 -5.58
C VAL A 5 -6.69 -2.12 -6.97
N ARG A 6 -7.74 -1.31 -7.04
CA ARG A 6 -8.21 -0.76 -8.33
C ARG A 6 -7.14 0.08 -9.02
N ILE A 7 -6.47 0.95 -8.25
CA ILE A 7 -5.40 1.78 -8.81
C ILE A 7 -4.27 0.92 -9.37
N LEU A 8 -3.85 -0.09 -8.63
CA LEU A 8 -2.78 -0.98 -9.09
C LEU A 8 -3.18 -1.73 -10.37
N MET A 9 -4.43 -2.14 -10.48
CA MET A 9 -4.92 -2.80 -11.68
C MET A 9 -4.93 -1.85 -12.87
N ASP A 10 -5.45 -0.63 -12.67
CA ASP A 10 -5.66 0.32 -13.76
C ASP A 10 -4.35 1.02 -14.18
N ARG A 11 -3.54 1.42 -13.20
CA ARG A 11 -2.32 2.19 -13.46
C ARG A 11 -1.13 1.29 -13.82
N ASP A 12 -0.97 0.19 -13.08
CA ASP A 12 0.20 -0.67 -13.17
C ASP A 12 -0.08 -1.97 -13.95
N ASP A 13 -1.26 -2.09 -14.52
CA ASP A 13 -1.65 -3.24 -15.35
C ASP A 13 -1.54 -4.57 -14.61
N MET A 14 -1.78 -4.56 -13.31
CA MET A 14 -1.77 -5.77 -12.50
C MET A 14 -3.10 -6.50 -12.62
N THR A 15 -3.07 -7.83 -12.49
CA THR A 15 -4.29 -8.58 -12.27
C THR A 15 -4.79 -8.29 -10.85
N LYS A 16 -6.07 -8.57 -10.59
CA LYS A 16 -6.62 -8.40 -9.24
C LYS A 16 -5.80 -9.18 -8.21
N GLN A 17 -5.44 -10.41 -8.54
CA GLN A 17 -4.66 -11.27 -7.65
C GLN A 17 -3.29 -10.68 -7.36
N GLU A 18 -2.60 -10.17 -8.38
CA GLU A 18 -1.30 -9.52 -8.23
C GLU A 18 -1.41 -8.26 -7.37
N ALA A 19 -2.44 -7.44 -7.62
CA ALA A 19 -2.65 -6.22 -6.88
C ALA A 19 -2.92 -6.50 -5.40
N GLU A 20 -3.78 -7.48 -5.12
CA GLU A 20 -4.10 -7.86 -3.73
C GLU A 20 -2.86 -8.39 -3.00
N LYS A 21 -2.06 -9.18 -3.69
CA LYS A 21 -0.84 -9.74 -3.12
C LYS A 21 0.18 -8.65 -2.82
N HIS A 22 0.37 -7.71 -3.74
CA HIS A 22 1.29 -6.59 -3.55
C HIS A 22 0.83 -5.70 -2.39
N LEU A 23 -0.46 -5.41 -2.32
CA LEU A 23 -1.03 -4.63 -1.23
C LEU A 23 -0.82 -5.31 0.12
N ALA A 24 -1.03 -6.61 0.20
CA ALA A 24 -0.83 -7.37 1.43
C ALA A 24 0.63 -7.30 1.90
N TYR A 25 1.56 -7.40 0.97
CA TYR A 25 2.99 -7.30 1.25
C TYR A 25 3.34 -5.92 1.81
N VAL A 26 2.87 -4.86 1.14
CA VAL A 26 3.14 -3.49 1.59
C VAL A 26 2.47 -3.21 2.94
N ARG A 27 1.25 -3.70 3.12
CA ARG A 27 0.52 -3.55 4.39
C ARG A 27 1.33 -4.12 5.55
N GLN A 28 1.92 -5.30 5.36
CA GLN A 28 2.73 -5.92 6.41
C GLN A 28 3.94 -5.06 6.76
N MET A 29 4.62 -4.51 5.76
CA MET A 29 5.76 -3.63 6.00
C MET A 29 5.35 -2.37 6.75
N ILE A 30 4.19 -1.80 6.40
CA ILE A 30 3.67 -0.60 7.06
C ILE A 30 3.32 -0.91 8.51
N GLU A 31 2.67 -2.04 8.77
CA GLU A 31 2.33 -2.44 10.14
C GLU A 31 3.57 -2.60 11.00
N ASP A 32 4.63 -3.19 10.44
CA ASP A 32 5.90 -3.33 11.15
C ASP A 32 6.55 -1.97 11.44
N ALA A 33 6.49 -1.05 10.49
CA ALA A 33 7.03 0.29 10.67
C ALA A 33 6.25 1.06 11.75
N VAL A 34 4.93 0.93 11.76
CA VAL A 34 4.08 1.56 12.79
C VAL A 34 4.41 0.99 14.18
N ALA A 35 4.60 -0.32 14.28
CA ALA A 35 4.96 -0.97 15.54
C ALA A 35 6.29 -0.46 16.08
N ASP A 36 7.22 -0.09 15.19
CA ASP A 36 8.52 0.47 15.56
C ASP A 36 8.46 1.98 15.79
N GLY A 37 7.32 2.63 15.56
CA GLY A 37 7.18 4.07 15.66
C GLY A 37 7.86 4.83 14.54
N ASP A 38 8.19 4.16 13.44
CA ASP A 38 8.91 4.76 12.31
C ASP A 38 7.93 5.25 11.25
N TYR A 39 7.32 6.39 11.54
CA TYR A 39 6.28 6.95 10.66
C TYR A 39 6.84 7.55 9.37
N ASP A 40 8.10 7.99 9.37
CA ASP A 40 8.75 8.43 8.14
C ASP A 40 8.89 7.27 7.16
N LEU A 41 9.18 6.08 7.66
CA LEU A 41 9.24 4.89 6.82
C LEU A 41 7.87 4.55 6.24
N VAL A 42 6.79 4.75 7.01
CA VAL A 42 5.43 4.53 6.49
C VAL A 42 5.19 5.39 5.26
N GLU A 43 5.51 6.70 5.33
CA GLU A 43 5.36 7.58 4.18
C GLU A 43 6.21 7.14 3.00
N GLN A 44 7.45 6.73 3.25
CA GLN A 44 8.33 6.24 2.19
C GLN A 44 7.78 5.00 1.52
N LEU A 45 7.23 4.07 2.30
CA LEU A 45 6.66 2.83 1.76
C LEU A 45 5.45 3.10 0.89
N VAL A 46 4.55 3.97 1.34
CA VAL A 46 3.36 4.34 0.55
C VAL A 46 3.79 4.96 -0.78
N ALA A 47 4.77 5.85 -0.75
CA ALA A 47 5.25 6.54 -1.95
C ALA A 47 6.05 5.60 -2.86
N SER A 48 6.99 4.83 -2.32
CA SER A 48 7.91 4.04 -3.13
C SER A 48 7.31 2.73 -3.62
N GLU A 49 6.56 2.04 -2.76
CA GLU A 49 6.01 0.72 -3.13
C GLU A 49 4.68 0.82 -3.86
N LEU A 50 3.88 1.84 -3.58
CA LEU A 50 2.57 2.00 -4.18
C LEU A 50 2.46 3.23 -5.09
N GLY A 51 3.38 4.18 -4.97
CA GLY A 51 3.32 5.43 -5.73
C GLY A 51 2.10 6.26 -5.37
N LEU A 52 1.71 6.24 -4.09
CA LEU A 52 0.51 6.93 -3.62
C LEU A 52 0.86 7.94 -2.53
N GLU A 53 -0.10 8.82 -2.24
CA GLU A 53 -0.01 9.77 -1.14
C GLU A 53 -0.55 9.12 0.14
N MET A 54 -0.22 9.73 1.28
CA MET A 54 -0.68 9.24 2.58
C MET A 54 -2.19 9.27 2.75
N ASP A 55 -2.90 10.00 1.91
CA ASP A 55 -4.36 10.02 1.93
C ASP A 55 -4.96 8.62 1.75
N TYR A 56 -4.21 7.70 1.16
CA TYR A 56 -4.66 6.33 0.94
C TYR A 56 -4.35 5.38 2.09
N ILE A 57 -3.80 5.89 3.20
CA ILE A 57 -3.34 5.01 4.29
C ILE A 57 -4.46 4.14 4.86
N PHE A 58 -5.66 4.68 5.00
CA PHE A 58 -6.79 3.91 5.52
C PHE A 58 -7.23 2.81 4.57
N ASP A 59 -7.17 3.08 3.27
CA ASP A 59 -7.47 2.05 2.26
C ASP A 59 -6.41 0.96 2.24
N ILE A 60 -5.16 1.32 2.51
CA ILE A 60 -4.06 0.36 2.57
C ILE A 60 -4.23 -0.57 3.78
N LEU A 61 -4.61 -0.02 4.93
CA LEU A 61 -4.69 -0.77 6.19
C LEU A 61 -6.04 -1.46 6.41
N ASP A 62 -7.00 -1.18 5.55
CA ASP A 62 -8.35 -1.72 5.67
C ASP A 62 -8.44 -3.22 5.37
#